data_bdfdc307c264f04a168ffba1f953e1c7
#
_entry.id   bdfdc307c264f04a168ffba1f953e1c7
#
_cell.length_a   1.000
_cell.length_b   1.000
_cell.length_c   1.000
_cell.angle_alpha   90.00
_cell.angle_beta   90.00
_cell.angle_gamma   90.00
#
_symmetry.space_group_name_H-M   'P 1'
#
loop_
_entity.id
_entity.type
_entity.pdbx_description
1 polymer ?
#
loop_
_entity_poly.entity_id
_entity_poly.type
_entity_poly.pdbx_seq_one_letter_code
_entity_poly.pdbx_strand_id
1 'polypeptide(L)'
;MIKENIIEVLKEIWVDIDKQKGPFESIHQRTYRRLDLDKETGVRLGCTSPGNIWELLIEVGITGELLPIDFPEWKGMNFEIITLDVPKSDTCHIRLFLERRENRDIFITVCADLVQALDDCLTNESRRKEIIDFLTRWSHFFERYGQEGLTSEKQRGLYGELWWLRRMIQADIASVTAVNSWKGCRRNYYDFETNGHVVEVKTTMTKEPRRVQINNERQLDDRGLKSLHLFVLTLAKSSVVEDTLPGLVQSLKIIFLEKPVAYTFEDSLREAGYLDIHAHLYNKSSYSVIKEEFFRVTEGFPRITDVPSGLGDLRYTLILSACKEFKYDFSEYLKMIKR
;
A
#
# COMPACT_ATOMS: atom_id res chain seq x y z
N MET A 1 6.64 -17.89 -2.91
CA MET A 1 5.19 -18.24 -2.81
C MET A 1 4.38 -16.97 -3.00
N ILE A 2 3.23 -17.00 -3.65
CA ILE A 2 2.39 -15.80 -3.82
C ILE A 2 1.75 -15.48 -2.46
N LYS A 3 1.70 -14.21 -2.08
CA LYS A 3 1.19 -13.72 -0.78
C LYS A 3 -0.20 -14.26 -0.41
N GLU A 4 -1.10 -14.38 -1.38
CA GLU A 4 -2.45 -14.94 -1.17
C GLU A 4 -2.40 -16.38 -0.65
N ASN A 5 -1.46 -17.19 -1.15
CA ASN A 5 -1.23 -18.53 -0.66
C ASN A 5 -0.69 -18.53 0.79
N ILE A 6 0.18 -17.60 1.16
CA ILE A 6 0.67 -17.45 2.54
C ILE A 6 -0.48 -17.09 3.49
N ILE A 7 -1.35 -16.15 3.11
CA ILE A 7 -2.51 -15.75 3.92
C ILE A 7 -3.42 -16.95 4.22
N GLU A 8 -3.71 -17.79 3.22
CA GLU A 8 -4.53 -18.98 3.38
C GLU A 8 -3.87 -20.00 4.32
N VAL A 9 -2.59 -20.30 4.10
CA VAL A 9 -1.81 -21.20 4.97
C VAL A 9 -1.79 -20.73 6.42
N LEU A 10 -1.55 -19.42 6.67
CA LEU A 10 -1.58 -18.87 8.01
C LEU A 10 -2.97 -19.02 8.67
N LYS A 11 -4.03 -18.73 7.93
CA LYS A 11 -5.42 -18.89 8.40
C LYS A 11 -5.72 -20.33 8.81
N GLU A 12 -5.38 -21.28 7.96
CA GLU A 12 -5.62 -22.71 8.22
C GLU A 12 -4.90 -23.16 9.48
N ILE A 13 -3.62 -22.80 9.65
CA ILE A 13 -2.85 -23.17 10.84
C ILE A 13 -3.47 -22.61 12.11
N TRP A 14 -3.84 -21.32 12.14
CA TRP A 14 -4.45 -20.72 13.32
C TRP A 14 -5.85 -21.28 13.61
N VAL A 15 -6.65 -21.56 12.58
CA VAL A 15 -7.95 -22.22 12.75
C VAL A 15 -7.79 -23.63 13.33
N ASP A 16 -6.75 -24.34 12.90
CA ASP A 16 -6.47 -25.68 13.43
C ASP A 16 -5.95 -25.65 14.87
N ILE A 17 -5.12 -24.67 15.22
CA ILE A 17 -4.70 -24.45 16.60
C ILE A 17 -5.92 -24.13 17.49
N ASP A 18 -6.83 -23.28 17.01
CA ASP A 18 -8.07 -22.94 17.74
C ASP A 18 -9.00 -24.15 17.97
N LYS A 19 -9.06 -25.11 17.03
CA LYS A 19 -9.87 -26.33 17.15
C LYS A 19 -9.28 -27.35 18.13
N GLN A 20 -7.97 -27.38 18.33
CA GLN A 20 -7.29 -28.39 19.17
C GLN A 20 -7.37 -28.08 20.67
N LYS A 21 -8.02 -26.99 21.07
CA LYS A 21 -8.17 -26.61 22.46
C LYS A 21 -9.16 -27.52 23.17
N GLY A 22 -8.67 -28.20 24.21
CA GLY A 22 -9.51 -28.97 25.11
C GLY A 22 -10.39 -28.09 26.02
N PRO A 23 -11.30 -28.66 26.81
CA PRO A 23 -12.27 -27.95 27.65
C PRO A 23 -11.68 -27.19 28.84
N PHE A 24 -10.37 -27.15 29.02
CA PHE A 24 -9.68 -26.46 30.12
C PHE A 24 -9.30 -25.02 29.77
N GLU A 25 -10.26 -24.11 29.82
CA GLU A 25 -10.06 -22.66 29.58
C GLU A 25 -9.25 -21.93 30.67
N SER A 26 -8.93 -22.58 31.79
CA SER A 26 -8.39 -21.94 33.01
C SER A 26 -6.84 -21.99 33.12
N ILE A 27 -6.13 -22.66 32.23
CA ILE A 27 -4.68 -22.80 32.32
C ILE A 27 -4.05 -21.90 31.25
N HIS A 28 -3.12 -21.01 31.66
CA HIS A 28 -2.30 -20.26 30.72
C HIS A 28 -1.42 -21.21 29.92
N GLN A 29 -1.89 -21.58 28.72
CA GLN A 29 -1.20 -22.47 27.81
C GLN A 29 -0.92 -21.76 26.49
N ARG A 30 0.30 -21.91 25.99
CA ARG A 30 0.70 -21.48 24.66
C ARG A 30 0.87 -22.70 23.77
N THR A 31 0.21 -22.71 22.64
CA THR A 31 0.36 -23.76 21.61
C THR A 31 1.01 -23.17 20.39
N TYR A 32 2.09 -23.79 19.91
CA TYR A 32 2.83 -23.33 18.75
C TYR A 32 2.89 -24.41 17.68
N ARG A 33 2.83 -23.97 16.42
CA ARG A 33 3.16 -24.78 15.24
C ARG A 33 4.21 -24.07 14.42
N ARG A 34 5.18 -24.82 13.92
CA ARG A 34 6.16 -24.32 12.97
C ARG A 34 5.48 -24.02 11.64
N LEU A 35 5.87 -22.94 11.00
CA LEU A 35 5.46 -22.65 9.64
C LEU A 35 6.42 -23.36 8.69
N ASP A 36 5.97 -24.46 8.10
CA ASP A 36 6.72 -25.22 7.11
C ASP A 36 6.37 -24.65 5.72
N LEU A 37 7.26 -23.83 5.19
CA LEU A 37 7.28 -23.36 3.81
C LEU A 37 8.42 -24.10 3.09
N ASP A 38 8.60 -23.82 1.79
CA ASP A 38 9.66 -24.45 0.98
C ASP A 38 11.08 -24.24 1.55
N LYS A 39 11.24 -23.27 2.45
CA LYS A 39 12.48 -22.98 3.19
C LYS A 39 12.23 -22.95 4.70
N GLU A 40 13.27 -23.24 5.46
CA GLU A 40 13.25 -23.14 6.92
C GLU A 40 13.22 -21.65 7.34
N THR A 41 12.04 -21.16 7.73
CA THR A 41 11.83 -19.72 8.01
C THR A 41 12.17 -19.32 9.45
N GLY A 42 12.27 -20.27 10.39
CA GLY A 42 12.37 -19.96 11.82
C GLY A 42 11.12 -19.27 12.38
N VAL A 43 9.99 -19.38 11.68
CA VAL A 43 8.71 -18.79 12.05
C VAL A 43 7.82 -19.84 12.68
N ARG A 44 7.08 -19.44 13.73
CA ARG A 44 6.07 -20.26 14.41
C ARG A 44 4.80 -19.47 14.58
N LEU A 45 3.66 -20.12 14.39
CA LEU A 45 2.35 -19.57 14.69
C LEU A 45 1.89 -20.13 16.03
N GLY A 46 1.31 -19.28 16.85
CA GLY A 46 0.86 -19.65 18.17
C GLY A 46 -0.50 -19.10 18.52
N CYS A 47 -1.01 -19.64 19.61
CA CYS A 47 -2.18 -19.14 20.26
C CYS A 47 -2.07 -19.29 21.77
N THR A 48 -2.32 -18.20 22.50
CA THR A 48 -2.32 -18.16 23.97
C THR A 48 -3.75 -18.34 24.50
N SER A 49 -3.93 -19.23 25.48
CA SER A 49 -5.15 -19.42 26.27
C SER A 49 -4.96 -18.87 27.69
N PRO A 50 -5.97 -18.32 28.37
CA PRO A 50 -7.29 -17.96 27.87
C PRO A 50 -7.26 -16.74 26.95
N GLY A 51 -8.30 -16.55 26.15
CA GLY A 51 -8.42 -15.36 25.26
C GLY A 51 -8.23 -15.65 23.79
N ASN A 52 -7.64 -16.78 23.41
CA ASN A 52 -7.37 -17.15 22.01
C ASN A 52 -6.66 -16.05 21.24
N ILE A 53 -5.55 -15.57 21.81
CA ILE A 53 -4.70 -14.55 21.24
C ILE A 53 -3.77 -15.19 20.21
N TRP A 54 -3.92 -14.81 18.97
CA TRP A 54 -3.04 -15.26 17.90
C TRP A 54 -1.71 -14.55 17.98
N GLU A 55 -0.66 -15.30 17.74
CA GLU A 55 0.70 -14.80 17.80
C GLU A 55 1.59 -15.41 16.72
N LEU A 56 2.54 -14.62 16.26
CA LEU A 56 3.61 -15.01 15.35
C LEU A 56 4.93 -14.88 16.09
N LEU A 57 5.76 -15.93 16.06
CA LEU A 57 7.10 -15.93 16.60
C LEU A 57 8.12 -16.02 15.47
N ILE A 58 9.15 -15.19 15.54
CA ILE A 58 10.25 -15.17 14.57
C ILE A 58 11.55 -15.34 15.33
N GLU A 59 12.30 -16.38 14.99
CA GLU A 59 13.61 -16.63 15.54
C GLU A 59 14.62 -15.58 15.06
N VAL A 60 15.33 -14.93 15.99
CA VAL A 60 16.23 -13.79 15.69
C VAL A 60 17.63 -13.91 16.26
N GLY A 61 17.98 -15.01 16.92
CA GLY A 61 19.31 -15.28 17.46
C GLY A 61 19.28 -15.74 18.90
N ILE A 62 20.42 -15.66 19.58
CA ILE A 62 20.60 -16.10 20.97
C ILE A 62 20.58 -14.90 21.93
N THR A 63 20.24 -15.18 23.19
CA THR A 63 20.26 -14.19 24.27
C THR A 63 21.66 -13.59 24.41
N GLY A 64 21.75 -12.26 24.43
CA GLY A 64 23.01 -11.52 24.53
C GLY A 64 23.54 -10.93 23.21
N GLU A 65 23.05 -11.38 22.06
CA GLU A 65 23.36 -10.78 20.75
C GLU A 65 22.33 -9.72 20.29
N LEU A 66 21.22 -9.60 21.02
CA LEU A 66 20.14 -8.69 20.66
C LEU A 66 20.44 -7.28 21.17
N LEU A 67 20.50 -6.33 20.24
CA LEU A 67 20.39 -4.92 20.56
C LEU A 67 18.93 -4.61 20.94
N PRO A 68 18.69 -3.63 21.83
CA PRO A 68 17.34 -3.17 22.14
C PRO A 68 16.64 -2.77 20.83
N ILE A 69 15.46 -3.35 20.58
CA ILE A 69 14.59 -2.96 19.47
C ILE A 69 13.49 -2.08 20.06
N ASP A 70 13.40 -0.86 19.55
CA ASP A 70 12.30 0.04 19.87
C ASP A 70 11.09 -0.37 19.03
N PHE A 71 10.16 -1.11 19.64
CA PHE A 71 8.97 -1.57 18.95
C PHE A 71 7.94 -0.45 18.86
N PRO A 72 7.30 -0.29 17.70
CA PRO A 72 6.23 0.68 17.53
C PRO A 72 4.98 0.28 18.32
N GLU A 73 4.25 1.28 18.80
CA GLU A 73 2.91 1.07 19.37
C GLU A 73 1.87 1.02 18.27
N TRP A 74 1.30 -0.15 18.01
CA TRP A 74 0.21 -0.32 17.05
C TRP A 74 -1.09 -0.64 17.77
N LYS A 75 -2.15 0.04 17.37
CA LYS A 75 -3.46 -0.21 17.97
C LYS A 75 -3.91 -1.65 17.72
N GLY A 76 -4.03 -2.43 18.79
CA GLY A 76 -4.53 -3.80 18.75
C GLY A 76 -3.52 -4.89 18.39
N MET A 77 -2.25 -4.53 18.21
CA MET A 77 -1.13 -5.47 18.01
C MET A 77 0.08 -5.03 18.81
N ASN A 78 0.77 -5.98 19.43
CA ASN A 78 1.96 -5.72 20.25
C ASN A 78 3.13 -6.59 19.85
N PHE A 79 4.32 -6.14 20.24
CA PHE A 79 5.60 -6.81 20.03
C PHE A 79 6.31 -7.00 21.35
N GLU A 80 6.99 -8.12 21.50
CA GLU A 80 7.92 -8.36 22.61
C GLU A 80 9.02 -9.34 22.18
N ILE A 81 10.14 -9.32 22.91
CA ILE A 81 11.18 -10.34 22.76
C ILE A 81 10.94 -11.38 23.83
N ILE A 82 10.86 -12.64 23.44
CA ILE A 82 10.70 -13.77 24.35
C ILE A 82 11.75 -14.85 24.10
N THR A 83 12.06 -15.61 25.14
CA THR A 83 12.75 -16.89 25.04
C THR A 83 11.72 -17.99 25.31
N LEU A 84 11.67 -19.00 24.45
CA LEU A 84 10.79 -20.13 24.66
C LEU A 84 11.36 -21.05 25.74
N ASP A 85 10.48 -21.55 26.61
CA ASP A 85 10.81 -22.49 27.68
C ASP A 85 11.08 -23.90 27.09
N VAL A 86 12.17 -24.00 26.30
CA VAL A 86 12.64 -25.27 25.74
C VAL A 86 13.97 -25.60 26.41
N PRO A 87 14.14 -26.80 27.01
CA PRO A 87 15.37 -27.17 27.67
C PRO A 87 16.58 -27.02 26.72
N LYS A 88 17.59 -26.25 27.15
CA LYS A 88 18.83 -25.94 26.41
C LYS A 88 18.71 -25.04 25.18
N SER A 89 17.67 -24.23 25.06
CA SER A 89 17.56 -23.24 23.99
C SER A 89 17.66 -21.82 24.54
N ASP A 90 18.75 -21.12 24.22
CA ASP A 90 18.93 -19.69 24.48
C ASP A 90 18.42 -18.83 23.31
N THR A 91 17.57 -19.41 22.47
CA THR A 91 17.10 -18.77 21.25
C THR A 91 16.03 -17.74 21.57
N CYS A 92 16.26 -16.50 21.13
CA CYS A 92 15.31 -15.40 21.25
C CYS A 92 14.39 -15.34 20.04
N HIS A 93 13.16 -14.98 20.32
CA HIS A 93 12.12 -14.78 19.32
C HIS A 93 11.49 -13.39 19.49
N ILE A 94 11.24 -12.72 18.37
CA ILE A 94 10.30 -11.60 18.34
C ILE A 94 8.89 -12.19 18.25
N ARG A 95 8.07 -11.84 19.21
CA ARG A 95 6.66 -12.20 19.29
C ARG A 95 5.81 -11.02 18.85
N LEU A 96 5.04 -11.21 17.78
CA LEU A 96 3.96 -10.31 17.36
C LEU A 96 2.64 -10.96 17.77
N PHE A 97 1.77 -10.24 18.49
CA PHE A 97 0.51 -10.80 18.96
C PHE A 97 -0.64 -9.79 18.95
N LEU A 98 -1.86 -10.33 18.83
CA LEU A 98 -3.08 -9.55 18.87
C LEU A 98 -3.46 -9.19 20.30
N GLU A 99 -4.03 -7.99 20.49
CA GLU A 99 -4.73 -7.64 21.72
C GLU A 99 -6.23 -8.03 21.66
N ARG A 100 -6.83 -7.94 20.49
CA ARG A 100 -8.27 -8.13 20.28
C ARG A 100 -8.56 -8.96 19.04
N ARG A 101 -9.56 -9.83 19.15
CA ARG A 101 -9.97 -10.75 18.07
C ARG A 101 -10.52 -10.05 16.81
N GLU A 102 -11.07 -8.86 16.96
CA GLU A 102 -11.65 -8.11 15.83
C GLU A 102 -10.62 -7.74 14.75
N ASN A 103 -9.35 -7.69 15.11
CA ASN A 103 -8.26 -7.29 14.22
C ASN A 103 -7.54 -8.48 13.53
N ARG A 104 -8.13 -9.70 13.58
CA ARG A 104 -7.49 -10.91 13.02
C ARG A 104 -7.12 -10.79 11.55
N ASP A 105 -7.97 -10.17 10.77
CA ASP A 105 -7.73 -10.06 9.33
C ASP A 105 -6.55 -9.16 9.00
N ILE A 106 -6.43 -8.01 9.66
CA ILE A 106 -5.26 -7.13 9.52
C ILE A 106 -4.01 -7.84 10.04
N PHE A 107 -4.11 -8.53 11.17
CA PHE A 107 -3.01 -9.30 11.74
C PHE A 107 -2.48 -10.36 10.79
N ILE A 108 -3.34 -11.15 10.16
CA ILE A 108 -2.94 -12.14 9.15
C ILE A 108 -2.21 -11.47 7.98
N THR A 109 -2.72 -10.32 7.52
CA THR A 109 -2.09 -9.58 6.41
C THR A 109 -0.70 -9.07 6.78
N VAL A 110 -0.55 -8.51 7.99
CA VAL A 110 0.75 -8.08 8.54
C VAL A 110 1.69 -9.28 8.66
N CYS A 111 1.22 -10.40 9.21
CA CYS A 111 2.00 -11.62 9.35
C CYS A 111 2.44 -12.20 8.00
N ALA A 112 1.54 -12.23 7.01
CA ALA A 112 1.87 -12.73 5.68
C ALA A 112 2.92 -11.86 4.98
N ASP A 113 2.81 -10.54 5.09
CA ASP A 113 3.81 -9.60 4.59
C ASP A 113 5.17 -9.80 5.25
N LEU A 114 5.17 -9.98 6.58
CA LEU A 114 6.40 -10.20 7.33
C LEU A 114 7.06 -11.52 6.95
N VAL A 115 6.29 -12.61 6.87
CA VAL A 115 6.79 -13.93 6.42
C VAL A 115 7.38 -13.83 5.01
N GLN A 116 6.73 -13.11 4.12
CA GLN A 116 7.21 -12.90 2.76
C GLN A 116 8.51 -12.07 2.71
N ALA A 117 8.61 -11.02 3.53
CA ALA A 117 9.81 -10.19 3.63
C ALA A 117 11.02 -10.99 4.16
N LEU A 118 10.77 -12.00 4.99
CA LEU A 118 11.80 -12.85 5.57
C LEU A 118 12.27 -14.00 4.65
N ASP A 119 11.59 -14.25 3.52
CA ASP A 119 11.89 -15.39 2.62
C ASP A 119 13.34 -15.38 2.08
N ASP A 120 13.91 -14.20 1.87
CA ASP A 120 15.30 -14.05 1.40
C ASP A 120 16.33 -13.82 2.52
N CYS A 121 15.90 -13.83 3.80
CA CYS A 121 16.78 -13.59 4.94
C CYS A 121 17.43 -14.90 5.42
N LEU A 122 18.69 -15.10 5.06
CA LEU A 122 19.43 -16.33 5.37
C LEU A 122 20.13 -16.31 6.75
N THR A 123 20.29 -15.14 7.36
CA THR A 123 20.99 -14.97 8.65
C THR A 123 20.12 -14.26 9.67
N ASN A 124 20.40 -14.45 10.97
CA ASN A 124 19.70 -13.74 12.03
C ASN A 124 19.87 -12.21 11.95
N GLU A 125 21.02 -11.74 11.47
CA GLU A 125 21.29 -10.32 11.27
C GLU A 125 20.42 -9.74 10.14
N SER A 126 20.33 -10.42 8.99
CA SER A 126 19.47 -10.00 7.89
C SER A 126 18.00 -10.01 8.29
N ARG A 127 17.56 -11.01 9.07
CA ARG A 127 16.21 -11.07 9.63
C ARG A 127 15.90 -9.90 10.55
N ARG A 128 16.78 -9.59 11.50
CA ARG A 128 16.61 -8.45 12.42
C ARG A 128 16.47 -7.13 11.67
N LYS A 129 17.36 -6.90 10.69
CA LYS A 129 17.29 -5.70 9.85
C LYS A 129 15.95 -5.62 9.09
N GLU A 130 15.56 -6.70 8.41
CA GLU A 130 14.31 -6.72 7.65
C GLU A 130 13.09 -6.52 8.56
N ILE A 131 13.07 -7.08 9.77
CA ILE A 131 12.00 -6.84 10.74
C ILE A 131 11.90 -5.36 11.10
N ILE A 132 13.02 -4.68 11.39
CA ILE A 132 13.02 -3.24 11.72
C ILE A 132 12.49 -2.42 10.55
N ASP A 133 12.97 -2.69 9.34
CA ASP A 133 12.52 -2.01 8.12
C ASP A 133 11.02 -2.26 7.88
N PHE A 134 10.57 -3.49 8.10
CA PHE A 134 9.16 -3.87 8.03
C PHE A 134 8.30 -3.11 9.04
N LEU A 135 8.71 -3.08 10.31
CA LEU A 135 8.00 -2.37 11.37
C LEU A 135 7.87 -0.88 11.06
N THR A 136 8.94 -0.27 10.55
CA THR A 136 8.94 1.14 10.14
C THR A 136 7.95 1.40 9.02
N ARG A 137 7.93 0.56 7.98
CA ARG A 137 6.97 0.68 6.85
C ARG A 137 5.53 0.58 7.33
N TRP A 138 5.19 -0.39 8.17
CA TRP A 138 3.83 -0.58 8.68
C TRP A 138 3.41 0.49 9.69
N SER A 139 4.34 1.02 10.51
CA SER A 139 4.05 2.15 11.39
C SER A 139 3.63 3.38 10.60
N HIS A 140 4.39 3.73 9.56
CA HIS A 140 4.03 4.83 8.67
C HIS A 140 2.67 4.60 7.97
N PHE A 141 2.36 3.34 7.64
CA PHE A 141 1.05 3.00 7.09
C PHE A 141 -0.08 3.28 8.08
N PHE A 142 0.03 2.75 9.32
CA PHE A 142 -1.02 2.91 10.34
C PHE A 142 -1.17 4.38 10.81
N GLU A 143 -0.08 5.12 10.93
CA GLU A 143 -0.11 6.55 11.24
C GLU A 143 -0.88 7.35 10.16
N ARG A 144 -0.68 7.01 8.90
CA ARG A 144 -1.21 7.76 7.76
C ARG A 144 -2.66 7.40 7.41
N TYR A 145 -3.02 6.15 7.52
CA TYR A 145 -4.29 5.63 7.00
C TYR A 145 -5.21 5.05 8.07
N GLY A 146 -4.68 4.79 9.26
CA GLY A 146 -5.42 4.05 10.30
C GLY A 146 -5.69 2.61 9.91
N GLN A 147 -6.58 1.97 10.65
CA GLN A 147 -7.01 0.58 10.40
C GLN A 147 -8.34 0.50 9.63
N GLU A 148 -8.99 1.64 9.35
CA GLU A 148 -10.34 1.70 8.76
C GLU A 148 -10.31 1.80 7.23
N GLY A 149 -9.12 1.87 6.64
CA GLY A 149 -8.94 1.99 5.19
C GLY A 149 -9.10 3.41 4.65
N LEU A 150 -9.16 3.52 3.33
CA LEU A 150 -9.20 4.78 2.59
C LEU A 150 -10.57 5.47 2.70
N THR A 151 -10.57 6.78 2.94
CA THR A 151 -11.78 7.60 2.79
C THR A 151 -12.26 7.61 1.34
N SER A 152 -13.54 7.93 1.11
CA SER A 152 -14.11 7.98 -0.26
C SER A 152 -13.36 8.94 -1.19
N GLU A 153 -12.76 10.01 -0.66
CA GLU A 153 -11.94 10.95 -1.43
C GLU A 153 -10.62 10.31 -1.85
N LYS A 154 -9.91 9.66 -0.90
CA LYS A 154 -8.67 8.93 -1.17
C LYS A 154 -8.89 7.76 -2.12
N GLN A 155 -10.01 7.03 -1.99
CA GLN A 155 -10.39 5.97 -2.94
C GLN A 155 -10.51 6.50 -4.37
N ARG A 156 -11.17 7.65 -4.57
CA ARG A 156 -11.29 8.28 -5.90
C ARG A 156 -9.95 8.76 -6.44
N GLY A 157 -9.12 9.37 -5.57
CA GLY A 157 -7.76 9.78 -5.95
C GLY A 157 -6.96 8.60 -6.47
N LEU A 158 -6.87 7.54 -5.66
CA LEU A 158 -6.17 6.32 -6.03
C LEU A 158 -6.75 5.65 -7.29
N TYR A 159 -8.07 5.65 -7.45
CA TYR A 159 -8.72 5.16 -8.67
C TYR A 159 -8.23 5.92 -9.91
N GLY A 160 -8.09 7.23 -9.83
CA GLY A 160 -7.57 8.06 -10.92
C GLY A 160 -6.11 7.75 -11.26
N GLU A 161 -5.25 7.59 -10.25
CA GLU A 161 -3.85 7.22 -10.43
C GLU A 161 -3.71 5.83 -11.07
N LEU A 162 -4.46 4.84 -10.58
CA LEU A 162 -4.46 3.48 -11.16
C LEU A 162 -5.07 3.46 -12.58
N TRP A 163 -6.05 4.31 -12.84
CA TRP A 163 -6.57 4.48 -14.20
C TRP A 163 -5.50 5.01 -15.15
N TRP A 164 -4.73 6.01 -14.75
CA TRP A 164 -3.61 6.52 -15.53
C TRP A 164 -2.56 5.44 -15.76
N LEU A 165 -2.19 4.68 -14.72
CA LEU A 165 -1.27 3.55 -14.84
C LEU A 165 -1.76 2.54 -15.88
N ARG A 166 -3.05 2.17 -15.85
CA ARG A 166 -3.67 1.31 -16.86
C ARG A 166 -3.58 1.90 -18.27
N ARG A 167 -3.77 3.22 -18.42
CA ARG A 167 -3.63 3.92 -19.71
C ARG A 167 -2.22 3.85 -20.26
N MET A 168 -1.20 3.95 -19.41
CA MET A 168 0.19 3.77 -19.82
C MET A 168 0.44 2.37 -20.38
N ILE A 169 -0.05 1.34 -19.69
CA ILE A 169 0.08 -0.07 -20.13
C ILE A 169 -0.66 -0.29 -21.46
N GLN A 170 -1.87 0.22 -21.60
CA GLN A 170 -2.65 0.13 -22.85
C GLN A 170 -1.98 0.86 -24.02
N ALA A 171 -1.07 1.78 -23.73
CA ALA A 171 -0.26 2.50 -24.71
C ALA A 171 1.13 1.85 -24.93
N ASP A 172 1.29 0.57 -24.57
CA ASP A 172 2.52 -0.22 -24.72
C ASP A 172 3.74 0.35 -23.97
N ILE A 173 3.55 1.03 -22.86
CA ILE A 173 4.63 1.35 -21.93
C ILE A 173 4.93 0.09 -21.12
N ALA A 174 6.21 -0.29 -21.06
CA ALA A 174 6.65 -1.46 -20.31
C ALA A 174 6.17 -1.40 -18.85
N SER A 175 5.65 -2.51 -18.29
CA SER A 175 5.09 -2.60 -16.97
C SER A 175 6.03 -2.07 -15.88
N VAL A 176 7.32 -2.43 -15.97
CA VAL A 176 8.36 -1.93 -15.05
C VAL A 176 8.48 -0.41 -15.09
N THR A 177 8.50 0.19 -16.28
CA THR A 177 8.58 1.64 -16.46
C THR A 177 7.32 2.31 -15.89
N ALA A 178 6.14 1.78 -16.21
CA ALA A 178 4.86 2.33 -15.77
C ALA A 178 4.74 2.32 -14.24
N VAL A 179 5.03 1.19 -13.58
CA VAL A 179 4.96 1.08 -12.12
C VAL A 179 6.03 1.94 -11.44
N ASN A 180 7.26 1.95 -11.95
CA ASN A 180 8.34 2.77 -11.40
C ASN A 180 8.11 4.28 -11.58
N SER A 181 7.31 4.69 -12.57
CA SER A 181 6.94 6.10 -12.75
C SER A 181 5.94 6.60 -11.72
N TRP A 182 5.20 5.71 -11.05
CA TRP A 182 4.20 6.07 -10.04
C TRP A 182 4.87 6.52 -8.74
N LYS A 183 4.90 7.84 -8.50
CA LYS A 183 5.57 8.51 -7.38
C LYS A 183 4.60 9.06 -6.33
N GLY A 184 3.33 9.26 -6.68
CA GLY A 184 2.31 9.83 -5.78
C GLY A 184 2.13 9.04 -4.48
N CYS A 185 2.27 7.72 -4.54
CA CYS A 185 2.27 6.85 -3.37
C CYS A 185 3.40 7.18 -2.37
N ARG A 186 4.56 7.69 -2.81
CA ARG A 186 5.77 7.94 -2.01
C ARG A 186 5.94 9.40 -1.53
N ARG A 187 4.86 10.15 -1.35
CA ARG A 187 4.87 11.56 -0.92
C ARG A 187 5.66 12.49 -1.86
N ASN A 188 5.76 12.16 -3.12
CA ASN A 188 6.30 13.09 -4.10
C ASN A 188 5.27 14.19 -4.40
N TYR A 189 5.72 15.31 -4.92
CA TYR A 189 4.84 16.43 -5.29
C TYR A 189 3.93 16.09 -6.47
N TYR A 190 4.30 15.07 -7.26
CA TYR A 190 3.63 14.65 -8.48
C TYR A 190 3.29 13.17 -8.45
N ASP A 191 2.23 12.78 -9.15
CA ASP A 191 1.77 11.41 -9.15
C ASP A 191 2.61 10.49 -10.02
N PHE A 192 3.05 10.96 -11.21
CA PHE A 192 3.88 10.18 -12.12
C PHE A 192 5.04 10.97 -12.68
N GLU A 193 6.19 10.31 -12.83
CA GLU A 193 7.40 10.88 -13.42
C GLU A 193 8.11 9.87 -14.31
N THR A 194 8.37 10.24 -15.56
CA THR A 194 9.13 9.44 -16.53
C THR A 194 10.14 10.34 -17.26
N ASN A 195 11.43 10.13 -17.04
CA ASN A 195 12.50 10.86 -17.70
C ASN A 195 12.40 12.41 -17.60
N GLY A 196 11.87 12.93 -16.47
CA GLY A 196 11.65 14.36 -16.23
C GLY A 196 10.34 14.91 -16.84
N HIS A 197 9.52 14.06 -17.42
CA HIS A 197 8.15 14.36 -17.84
C HIS A 197 7.19 13.93 -16.73
N VAL A 198 6.39 14.86 -16.24
CA VAL A 198 5.57 14.69 -15.04
C VAL A 198 4.09 14.77 -15.37
N VAL A 199 3.31 13.97 -14.69
CA VAL A 199 1.84 14.00 -14.75
C VAL A 199 1.28 14.07 -13.35
N GLU A 200 0.45 15.08 -13.11
CA GLU A 200 -0.43 15.19 -11.95
C GLU A 200 -1.80 14.65 -12.35
N VAL A 201 -2.39 13.79 -11.53
CA VAL A 201 -3.68 13.15 -11.77
C VAL A 201 -4.72 13.74 -10.83
N LYS A 202 -5.85 14.15 -11.38
CA LYS A 202 -7.00 14.62 -10.59
C LYS A 202 -8.27 13.91 -10.99
N THR A 203 -9.11 13.62 -10.01
CA THR A 203 -10.45 13.07 -10.23
C THR A 203 -11.50 14.09 -9.85
N THR A 204 -12.62 14.11 -10.57
CA THR A 204 -13.78 14.93 -10.24
C THR A 204 -15.08 14.20 -10.49
N MET A 205 -16.08 14.49 -9.67
CA MET A 205 -17.48 14.09 -9.86
C MET A 205 -18.39 15.31 -9.96
N THR A 206 -17.82 16.51 -10.10
CA THR A 206 -18.61 17.74 -10.19
C THR A 206 -19.28 17.85 -11.54
N LYS A 207 -20.52 18.36 -11.53
CA LYS A 207 -21.24 18.80 -12.74
C LYS A 207 -20.63 20.09 -13.27
N GLU A 208 -21.04 20.53 -14.47
CA GLU A 208 -20.57 21.80 -15.04
C GLU A 208 -20.90 22.99 -14.13
N PRO A 209 -19.98 23.95 -13.90
CA PRO A 209 -18.58 23.90 -14.35
C PRO A 209 -17.74 22.90 -13.55
N ARG A 210 -17.08 21.97 -14.29
CA ARG A 210 -16.24 20.94 -13.65
C ARG A 210 -15.03 21.59 -12.97
N ARG A 211 -14.68 21.04 -11.84
CA ARG A 211 -13.64 21.58 -10.95
C ARG A 211 -12.78 20.45 -10.40
N VAL A 212 -11.49 20.75 -10.18
CA VAL A 212 -10.57 19.90 -9.43
C VAL A 212 -9.89 20.70 -8.34
N GLN A 213 -9.54 20.05 -7.24
CA GLN A 213 -8.80 20.65 -6.14
C GLN A 213 -7.31 20.48 -6.35
N ILE A 214 -6.57 21.56 -6.35
CA ILE A 214 -5.11 21.56 -6.25
C ILE A 214 -4.77 21.73 -4.77
N ASN A 215 -4.10 20.72 -4.20
CA ASN A 215 -3.87 20.61 -2.76
C ASN A 215 -2.58 21.28 -2.29
N ASN A 216 -1.69 21.61 -3.23
CA ASN A 216 -0.43 22.29 -2.97
C ASN A 216 0.00 23.01 -4.25
N GLU A 217 0.56 24.21 -4.13
CA GLU A 217 1.03 25.03 -5.26
C GLU A 217 2.10 24.32 -6.10
N ARG A 218 2.88 23.42 -5.49
CA ARG A 218 3.95 22.66 -6.16
C ARG A 218 3.42 21.63 -7.16
N GLN A 219 2.17 21.17 -7.03
CA GLN A 219 1.58 20.17 -7.94
C GLN A 219 1.50 20.65 -9.40
N LEU A 220 1.44 21.98 -9.61
CA LEU A 220 1.43 22.57 -10.94
C LEU A 220 2.64 23.49 -11.20
N ASP A 221 3.72 23.31 -10.48
CA ASP A 221 4.98 24.03 -10.68
C ASP A 221 5.89 23.24 -11.64
N ASP A 222 6.14 23.78 -12.82
CA ASP A 222 6.94 23.13 -13.88
C ASP A 222 8.43 23.48 -13.83
N ARG A 223 8.88 24.23 -12.84
CA ARG A 223 10.28 24.65 -12.71
C ARG A 223 11.20 23.44 -12.54
N GLY A 224 12.19 23.32 -13.39
CA GLY A 224 13.15 22.21 -13.39
C GLY A 224 12.67 20.93 -14.05
N LEU A 225 11.45 20.90 -14.61
CA LEU A 225 10.88 19.76 -15.32
C LEU A 225 11.05 19.91 -16.85
N LYS A 226 11.15 18.79 -17.56
CA LYS A 226 11.08 18.83 -19.03
C LYS A 226 9.67 19.15 -19.52
N SER A 227 8.65 18.62 -18.86
CA SER A 227 7.25 18.99 -19.04
C SER A 227 6.41 18.59 -17.86
N LEU A 228 5.33 19.34 -17.63
CA LEU A 228 4.30 19.03 -16.64
C LEU A 228 2.95 18.93 -17.35
N HIS A 229 2.19 17.91 -16.98
CA HIS A 229 0.85 17.67 -17.51
C HIS A 229 -0.14 17.45 -16.38
N LEU A 230 -1.38 17.84 -16.62
CA LEU A 230 -2.51 17.55 -15.74
C LEU A 230 -3.46 16.58 -16.44
N PHE A 231 -3.62 15.37 -15.87
CA PHE A 231 -4.63 14.43 -16.29
C PHE A 231 -5.85 14.55 -15.38
N VAL A 232 -7.02 14.73 -15.98
CA VAL A 232 -8.28 14.85 -15.24
C VAL A 232 -9.24 13.75 -15.65
N LEU A 233 -9.65 12.94 -14.68
CA LEU A 233 -10.62 11.90 -14.83
C LEU A 233 -11.97 12.35 -14.24
N THR A 234 -12.99 12.53 -15.10
CA THR A 234 -14.34 12.82 -14.65
C THR A 234 -15.09 11.52 -14.43
N LEU A 235 -15.57 11.32 -13.21
CA LEU A 235 -16.25 10.12 -12.76
C LEU A 235 -17.72 10.37 -12.46
N ALA A 236 -18.55 9.36 -12.64
CA ALA A 236 -19.92 9.29 -12.09
C ALA A 236 -20.06 8.02 -11.24
N LYS A 237 -21.05 7.97 -10.34
CA LYS A 237 -21.40 6.73 -9.65
C LYS A 237 -21.90 5.70 -10.67
N SER A 238 -21.42 4.47 -10.55
CA SER A 238 -21.85 3.33 -11.35
C SER A 238 -22.54 2.29 -10.46
N SER A 239 -23.34 1.44 -11.06
CA SER A 239 -23.89 0.24 -10.41
C SER A 239 -23.15 -1.04 -10.83
N VAL A 240 -22.15 -0.93 -11.70
CA VAL A 240 -21.35 -2.06 -12.20
C VAL A 240 -20.21 -2.33 -11.25
N VAL A 241 -20.12 -3.55 -10.75
CA VAL A 241 -19.12 -3.95 -9.74
C VAL A 241 -17.68 -3.90 -10.27
N GLU A 242 -17.50 -4.11 -11.57
CA GLU A 242 -16.19 -4.09 -12.24
C GLU A 242 -15.49 -2.71 -12.21
N ASP A 243 -16.27 -1.64 -12.02
CA ASP A 243 -15.77 -0.27 -11.97
C ASP A 243 -15.39 0.17 -10.54
N THR A 244 -15.20 -0.76 -9.62
CA THR A 244 -14.75 -0.49 -8.25
C THR A 244 -13.24 -0.32 -8.19
N LEU A 245 -12.75 0.36 -7.14
CA LEU A 245 -11.31 0.44 -6.87
C LEU A 245 -10.67 -0.96 -6.75
N PRO A 246 -11.24 -1.94 -5.99
CA PRO A 246 -10.72 -3.30 -5.97
C PRO A 246 -10.72 -4.00 -7.34
N GLY A 247 -11.76 -3.80 -8.14
CA GLY A 247 -11.82 -4.35 -9.51
C GLY A 247 -10.68 -3.84 -10.39
N LEU A 248 -10.39 -2.53 -10.33
CA LEU A 248 -9.28 -1.92 -11.06
C LEU A 248 -7.91 -2.45 -10.54
N VAL A 249 -7.72 -2.54 -9.23
CA VAL A 249 -6.51 -3.12 -8.62
C VAL A 249 -6.30 -4.55 -9.10
N GLN A 250 -7.34 -5.38 -9.05
CA GLN A 250 -7.26 -6.78 -9.48
C GLN A 250 -6.91 -6.91 -10.96
N SER A 251 -7.50 -6.06 -11.82
CA SER A 251 -7.16 -6.05 -13.25
C SER A 251 -5.70 -5.73 -13.51
N LEU A 252 -5.11 -4.80 -12.74
CA LEU A 252 -3.69 -4.45 -12.84
C LEU A 252 -2.79 -5.54 -12.26
N LYS A 253 -3.16 -6.18 -11.16
CA LYS A 253 -2.43 -7.34 -10.60
C LYS A 253 -2.30 -8.46 -11.62
N ILE A 254 -3.36 -8.77 -12.38
CA ILE A 254 -3.34 -9.77 -13.45
C ILE A 254 -2.33 -9.38 -14.55
N ILE A 255 -2.26 -8.11 -14.91
CA ILE A 255 -1.30 -7.61 -15.90
C ILE A 255 0.15 -7.71 -15.41
N PHE A 256 0.36 -7.50 -14.10
CA PHE A 256 1.68 -7.46 -13.47
C PHE A 256 2.10 -8.79 -12.83
N LEU A 257 1.68 -9.93 -13.38
CA LEU A 257 1.98 -11.27 -12.80
C LEU A 257 3.47 -11.61 -12.72
N GLU A 258 4.34 -10.94 -13.46
CA GLU A 258 5.80 -11.14 -13.36
C GLU A 258 6.32 -10.64 -12.01
N LYS A 259 7.01 -11.50 -11.27
CA LYS A 259 7.41 -11.28 -9.86
C LYS A 259 8.00 -9.90 -9.54
N PRO A 260 9.02 -9.35 -10.24
CA PRO A 260 9.61 -8.08 -9.84
C PRO A 260 8.63 -6.91 -9.91
N VAL A 261 7.75 -6.88 -10.92
CA VAL A 261 6.76 -5.83 -11.13
C VAL A 261 5.61 -5.98 -10.14
N ALA A 262 5.16 -7.22 -9.88
CA ALA A 262 4.10 -7.50 -8.93
C ALA A 262 4.44 -6.99 -7.53
N TYR A 263 5.65 -7.28 -7.03
CA TYR A 263 6.10 -6.79 -5.72
C TYR A 263 6.14 -5.26 -5.65
N THR A 264 6.72 -4.61 -6.67
CA THR A 264 6.80 -3.14 -6.71
C THR A 264 5.41 -2.51 -6.73
N PHE A 265 4.47 -3.10 -7.46
CA PHE A 265 3.10 -2.61 -7.54
C PHE A 265 2.36 -2.78 -6.21
N GLU A 266 2.48 -3.95 -5.56
CA GLU A 266 1.86 -4.19 -4.25
C GLU A 266 2.43 -3.26 -3.16
N ASP A 267 3.75 -3.03 -3.18
CA ASP A 267 4.39 -2.08 -2.28
C ASP A 267 3.88 -0.65 -2.52
N SER A 268 3.76 -0.24 -3.78
CA SER A 268 3.19 1.07 -4.15
C SER A 268 1.72 1.21 -3.74
N LEU A 269 0.91 0.14 -3.85
CA LEU A 269 -0.48 0.13 -3.35
C LEU A 269 -0.54 0.33 -1.84
N ARG A 270 0.34 -0.34 -1.09
CA ARG A 270 0.44 -0.18 0.37
C ARG A 270 0.85 1.25 0.74
N GLU A 271 1.85 1.81 0.07
CA GLU A 271 2.27 3.21 0.23
C GLU A 271 1.13 4.20 -0.07
N ALA A 272 0.27 3.90 -1.06
CA ALA A 272 -0.94 4.64 -1.38
C ALA A 272 -2.08 4.43 -0.36
N GLY A 273 -1.93 3.51 0.59
CA GLY A 273 -2.92 3.20 1.63
C GLY A 273 -3.95 2.14 1.27
N TYR A 274 -3.74 1.42 0.17
CA TYR A 274 -4.62 0.33 -0.21
C TYR A 274 -4.12 -1.02 0.35
N LEU A 275 -5.01 -1.72 1.04
CA LEU A 275 -4.82 -3.12 1.44
C LEU A 275 -5.99 -3.96 0.92
N ASP A 276 -5.70 -5.14 0.39
CA ASP A 276 -6.73 -6.06 -0.13
C ASP A 276 -7.78 -6.44 0.93
N ILE A 277 -7.39 -6.49 2.20
CA ILE A 277 -8.31 -6.74 3.30
C ILE A 277 -9.44 -5.70 3.40
N HIS A 278 -9.18 -4.46 2.99
CA HIS A 278 -10.19 -3.40 2.97
C HIS A 278 -11.03 -3.39 1.69
N ALA A 279 -10.75 -4.27 0.72
CA ALA A 279 -11.45 -4.31 -0.57
C ALA A 279 -12.98 -4.39 -0.40
N HIS A 280 -13.45 -5.18 0.57
CA HIS A 280 -14.88 -5.32 0.86
C HIS A 280 -15.55 -3.98 1.27
N LEU A 281 -14.80 -3.04 1.89
CA LEU A 281 -15.28 -1.71 2.23
C LEU A 281 -15.43 -0.83 0.98
N TYR A 282 -14.57 -1.02 -0.01
CA TYR A 282 -14.50 -0.20 -1.22
C TYR A 282 -15.44 -0.67 -2.33
N ASN A 283 -15.91 -1.91 -2.28
CA ASN A 283 -16.88 -2.47 -3.24
C ASN A 283 -18.24 -1.76 -3.23
N LYS A 284 -18.52 -0.96 -2.19
CA LYS A 284 -19.74 -0.14 -2.10
C LYS A 284 -19.70 1.09 -3.03
N SER A 285 -18.52 1.44 -3.56
CA SER A 285 -18.30 2.62 -4.39
C SER A 285 -17.78 2.16 -5.75
N SER A 286 -18.60 2.29 -6.78
CA SER A 286 -18.22 2.02 -8.16
C SER A 286 -18.32 3.29 -9.01
N TYR A 287 -17.49 3.35 -10.05
CA TYR A 287 -17.27 4.55 -10.85
C TYR A 287 -17.38 4.23 -12.34
N SER A 288 -18.12 5.06 -13.07
CA SER A 288 -18.06 5.12 -14.53
C SER A 288 -17.21 6.30 -14.95
N VAL A 289 -16.27 6.08 -15.86
CA VAL A 289 -15.48 7.15 -16.45
C VAL A 289 -16.31 7.86 -17.51
N ILE A 290 -16.62 9.12 -17.25
CA ILE A 290 -17.40 9.96 -18.15
C ILE A 290 -16.51 10.66 -19.16
N LYS A 291 -15.31 11.10 -18.71
CA LYS A 291 -14.39 11.86 -19.57
C LYS A 291 -12.97 11.78 -19.05
N GLU A 292 -12.04 11.68 -19.99
CA GLU A 292 -10.62 11.89 -19.78
C GLU A 292 -10.21 13.22 -20.43
N GLU A 293 -9.48 14.05 -19.73
CA GLU A 293 -8.91 15.28 -20.26
C GLU A 293 -7.44 15.36 -19.88
N PHE A 294 -6.62 15.75 -20.84
CA PHE A 294 -5.18 15.86 -20.67
C PHE A 294 -4.74 17.25 -21.07
N PHE A 295 -4.02 17.95 -20.20
CA PHE A 295 -3.59 19.32 -20.40
C PHE A 295 -2.08 19.42 -20.23
N ARG A 296 -1.45 20.28 -21.04
CA ARG A 296 -0.07 20.66 -20.83
C ARG A 296 -0.03 21.91 -19.96
N VAL A 297 0.70 21.83 -18.84
CA VAL A 297 0.89 22.95 -17.92
C VAL A 297 2.08 23.76 -18.41
N THR A 298 1.81 24.96 -18.92
CA THR A 298 2.81 25.88 -19.50
C THR A 298 2.52 27.29 -19.03
N GLU A 299 3.26 28.27 -19.54
CA GLU A 299 2.97 29.68 -19.32
C GLU A 299 1.52 30.02 -19.68
N GLY A 300 0.87 30.84 -18.85
CA GLY A 300 -0.55 31.19 -18.98
C GLY A 300 -1.54 30.15 -18.49
N PHE A 301 -1.10 28.92 -18.11
CA PHE A 301 -1.99 27.94 -17.49
C PHE A 301 -2.54 28.51 -16.16
N PRO A 302 -3.85 28.34 -15.85
CA PRO A 302 -4.44 28.88 -14.61
C PRO A 302 -3.92 28.13 -13.37
N ARG A 303 -2.85 28.65 -12.77
CA ARG A 303 -2.16 28.10 -11.62
C ARG A 303 -1.54 29.17 -10.75
N ILE A 304 -1.18 28.81 -9.51
CA ILE A 304 -0.46 29.69 -8.57
C ILE A 304 0.96 29.11 -8.45
N THR A 305 1.97 29.87 -8.92
CA THR A 305 3.39 29.49 -8.83
C THR A 305 4.21 30.47 -7.99
N ASP A 306 3.78 31.74 -7.95
CA ASP A 306 4.45 32.78 -7.18
C ASP A 306 3.78 32.96 -5.83
N VAL A 307 4.36 32.31 -4.84
CA VAL A 307 3.88 32.35 -3.45
C VAL A 307 4.80 33.30 -2.67
N PRO A 308 4.26 34.32 -2.01
CA PRO A 308 5.05 35.22 -1.17
C PRO A 308 5.82 34.46 -0.09
N SER A 309 7.03 34.96 0.25
CA SER A 309 7.84 34.38 1.32
C SER A 309 7.04 34.33 2.64
N GLY A 310 7.07 33.16 3.30
CA GLY A 310 6.33 32.92 4.54
C GLY A 310 4.93 32.31 4.34
N LEU A 311 4.48 32.11 3.10
CA LEU A 311 3.26 31.38 2.78
C LEU A 311 3.60 30.04 2.14
N GLY A 312 2.74 29.04 2.34
CA GLY A 312 2.88 27.70 1.75
C GLY A 312 1.60 26.89 1.93
N ASP A 313 1.60 25.67 1.40
CA ASP A 313 0.47 24.74 1.45
C ASP A 313 -0.84 25.32 0.90
N LEU A 314 -0.73 26.12 -0.19
CA LEU A 314 -1.87 26.77 -0.79
C LEU A 314 -2.78 25.75 -1.46
N ARG A 315 -4.05 25.77 -1.08
CA ARG A 315 -5.10 24.96 -1.72
C ARG A 315 -6.03 25.85 -2.52
N TYR A 316 -6.28 25.47 -3.75
CA TYR A 316 -7.21 26.22 -4.62
C TYR A 316 -7.98 25.30 -5.55
N THR A 317 -9.10 25.83 -6.06
CA THR A 317 -9.96 25.11 -7.00
C THR A 317 -9.65 25.56 -8.42
N LEU A 318 -9.30 24.62 -9.30
CA LEU A 318 -9.11 24.87 -10.71
C LEU A 318 -10.42 24.57 -11.47
N ILE A 319 -10.88 25.56 -12.26
CA ILE A 319 -12.07 25.44 -13.11
C ILE A 319 -11.63 24.93 -14.49
N LEU A 320 -12.05 23.73 -14.89
CA LEU A 320 -11.55 23.07 -16.09
C LEU A 320 -11.91 23.79 -17.41
N SER A 321 -12.96 24.61 -17.43
CA SER A 321 -13.29 25.41 -18.61
C SER A 321 -12.22 26.46 -18.95
N ALA A 322 -11.44 26.92 -17.96
CA ALA A 322 -10.32 27.84 -18.15
C ALA A 322 -9.07 27.13 -18.73
N CYS A 323 -9.02 25.81 -18.71
CA CYS A 323 -7.88 25.03 -19.19
C CYS A 323 -8.05 24.58 -20.66
N LYS A 324 -9.11 24.96 -21.36
CA LYS A 324 -9.44 24.44 -22.69
C LYS A 324 -8.34 24.65 -23.74
N GLU A 325 -7.67 25.80 -23.69
CA GLU A 325 -6.60 26.16 -24.64
C GLU A 325 -5.33 25.33 -24.41
N PHE A 326 -5.18 24.71 -23.24
CA PHE A 326 -4.03 23.91 -22.85
C PHE A 326 -4.23 22.41 -23.07
N LYS A 327 -5.31 22.01 -23.76
CA LYS A 327 -5.52 20.60 -24.11
C LYS A 327 -4.33 20.07 -24.89
N TYR A 328 -3.90 18.88 -24.51
CA TYR A 328 -2.76 18.22 -25.10
C TYR A 328 -3.09 16.81 -25.53
N ASP A 329 -2.49 16.35 -26.61
CA ASP A 329 -2.72 15.00 -27.11
C ASP A 329 -1.86 14.00 -26.31
N PHE A 330 -2.52 12.96 -25.80
CA PHE A 330 -1.85 11.89 -25.09
C PHE A 330 -0.81 11.17 -25.96
N SER A 331 -1.07 11.01 -27.27
CA SER A 331 -0.12 10.37 -28.17
C SER A 331 1.19 11.17 -28.31
N GLU A 332 1.13 12.49 -28.26
CA GLU A 332 2.33 13.33 -28.26
C GLU A 332 3.14 13.19 -26.97
N TYR A 333 2.46 13.10 -25.82
CA TYR A 333 3.12 12.79 -24.55
C TYR A 333 3.84 11.43 -24.60
N LEU A 334 3.19 10.40 -25.15
CA LEU A 334 3.79 9.07 -25.28
C LEU A 334 5.07 9.08 -26.12
N LYS A 335 5.12 9.89 -27.19
CA LYS A 335 6.34 10.06 -28.01
C LYS A 335 7.51 10.66 -27.21
N MET A 336 7.21 11.51 -26.22
CA MET A 336 8.25 12.13 -25.38
C MET A 336 8.83 11.15 -24.37
N ILE A 337 8.00 10.32 -23.76
CA ILE A 337 8.44 9.39 -22.70
C ILE A 337 9.04 8.08 -23.23
N LYS A 338 8.74 7.70 -24.49
CA LYS A 338 9.30 6.52 -25.18
C LYS A 338 10.71 6.77 -25.74
N ARG A 339 11.17 8.02 -25.78
CA ARG A 339 12.53 8.42 -26.18
C ARG A 339 13.48 8.34 -25.00
#